data_1ea87e3400f409c9e221f56340a2fb1b
#
_entry.id   1ea87e3400f409c9e221f56340a2fb1b
#
_cell.length_a   1.000
_cell.length_b   1.000
_cell.length_c   1.000
_cell.angle_alpha   90.00
_cell.angle_beta   90.00
_cell.angle_gamma   90.00
#
_symmetry.space_group_name_H-M   'P 1'
#
loop_
_entity.id
_entity.type
_entity.pdbx_description
1 polymer ?
#
loop_
_entity_poly.entity_id
_entity_poly.type
_entity_poly.pdbx_seq_one_letter_code
_entity_poly.pdbx_strand_id
1 'polypeptide(L)'
;MYMKKFDGRKKLYAKRVLIESVIMVLMLCGCSDHTVDDPFSKDTGYQVEMVKDRSDDKGQAVCDYKIFHKKDGLLMQDVYGDAMYGDIDGDGKCEAAFVTMEGSGIQRMCVYVVDADKEVAVSKKLDVMYDIFDIKGIKNAGDIRVTNGQMKKNEIQMEVSGAKYKVEMEADGTAAGTVDGVEAKVITASDIEVQNITENFKRIFEEELRIGK
;
A
#
# COMPACT_ATOMS: atom_id res chain seq x y z
N MET A 1 -42.17 17.91 48.48
CA MET A 1 -41.69 18.09 47.09
C MET A 1 -40.23 17.66 47.04
N TYR A 2 -39.94 16.39 46.73
CA TYR A 2 -38.60 15.80 46.74
C TYR A 2 -38.05 15.79 45.30
N MET A 3 -37.05 16.64 45.01
CA MET A 3 -36.33 16.59 43.74
C MET A 3 -35.31 15.45 43.80
N LYS A 4 -35.46 14.41 42.94
CA LYS A 4 -34.47 13.39 42.70
C LYS A 4 -33.28 14.01 41.94
N LYS A 5 -32.11 14.10 42.58
CA LYS A 5 -30.82 14.35 41.92
C LYS A 5 -30.52 13.14 41.02
N PHE A 6 -30.58 13.33 39.71
CA PHE A 6 -30.19 12.35 38.73
C PHE A 6 -28.65 12.22 38.70
N ASP A 7 -28.19 11.02 38.95
CA ASP A 7 -26.80 10.66 39.14
C ASP A 7 -26.01 10.68 37.81
N GLY A 8 -25.28 11.75 37.57
CA GLY A 8 -24.47 11.97 36.38
C GLY A 8 -23.27 10.97 36.25
N ARG A 9 -22.97 10.22 37.31
CA ARG A 9 -21.84 9.26 37.32
C ARG A 9 -22.12 8.01 36.49
N LYS A 10 -23.36 7.55 36.40
CA LYS A 10 -23.71 6.36 35.61
C LYS A 10 -23.56 6.57 34.09
N LYS A 11 -23.76 7.81 33.61
CA LYS A 11 -23.54 8.12 32.17
C LYS A 11 -22.06 8.15 31.80
N LEU A 12 -21.17 8.51 32.71
CA LEU A 12 -19.73 8.56 32.46
C LEU A 12 -19.13 7.14 32.42
N TYR A 13 -19.59 6.26 33.31
CA TYR A 13 -19.18 4.84 33.32
C TYR A 13 -19.65 4.09 32.05
N ALA A 14 -20.90 4.32 31.63
CA ALA A 14 -21.42 3.70 30.42
C ALA A 14 -20.64 4.13 29.15
N LYS A 15 -20.21 5.39 29.07
CA LYS A 15 -19.38 5.86 27.96
C LYS A 15 -17.96 5.28 27.99
N ARG A 16 -17.35 5.15 29.18
CA ARG A 16 -16.02 4.55 29.31
C ARG A 16 -16.03 3.05 28.95
N VAL A 17 -17.00 2.30 29.44
CA VAL A 17 -17.14 0.88 29.10
C VAL A 17 -17.43 0.68 27.61
N LEU A 18 -18.18 1.60 26.98
CA LEU A 18 -18.44 1.52 25.54
C LEU A 18 -17.19 1.79 24.71
N ILE A 19 -16.35 2.75 25.12
CA ILE A 19 -15.09 3.10 24.43
C ILE A 19 -14.08 1.96 24.61
N GLU A 20 -13.94 1.40 25.81
CA GLU A 20 -13.05 0.26 26.04
C GLU A 20 -13.55 -1.02 25.33
N SER A 21 -14.85 -1.21 25.20
CA SER A 21 -15.43 -2.33 24.43
C SER A 21 -15.25 -2.16 22.92
N VAL A 22 -15.30 -0.93 22.39
CA VAL A 22 -15.07 -0.65 20.98
C VAL A 22 -13.59 -0.83 20.63
N ILE A 23 -12.67 -0.43 21.52
CA ILE A 23 -11.23 -0.65 21.34
C ILE A 23 -10.92 -2.16 21.42
N MET A 24 -11.59 -2.91 22.34
CA MET A 24 -11.40 -4.35 22.46
C MET A 24 -12.05 -5.14 21.30
N VAL A 25 -13.14 -4.64 20.71
CA VAL A 25 -13.76 -5.23 19.52
C VAL A 25 -12.95 -4.92 18.25
N LEU A 26 -12.27 -3.77 18.19
CA LEU A 26 -11.31 -3.48 17.11
C LEU A 26 -10.04 -4.33 17.20
N MET A 27 -9.67 -4.78 18.40
CA MET A 27 -8.59 -5.77 18.57
C MET A 27 -9.06 -7.23 18.36
N LEU A 28 -10.38 -7.49 18.35
CA LEU A 28 -10.96 -8.82 18.13
C LEU A 28 -11.60 -8.99 16.74
N CYS A 29 -11.73 -7.92 15.95
CA CYS A 29 -11.88 -8.05 14.50
C CYS A 29 -10.55 -8.57 13.98
N GLY A 30 -10.39 -9.87 14.08
CA GLY A 30 -9.23 -10.61 13.68
C GLY A 30 -8.78 -10.14 12.31
N CYS A 31 -7.72 -9.37 12.26
CA CYS A 31 -6.76 -9.60 11.25
C CYS A 31 -6.55 -11.11 11.32
N SER A 32 -7.09 -11.86 10.38
CA SER A 32 -6.57 -13.18 10.11
C SER A 32 -5.07 -12.94 10.06
N ASP A 33 -4.35 -13.48 11.04
CA ASP A 33 -2.93 -13.72 10.96
C ASP A 33 -2.70 -14.60 9.73
N HIS A 34 -2.87 -14.04 8.55
CA HIS A 34 -2.04 -14.39 7.44
C HIS A 34 -0.68 -13.78 7.81
N THR A 35 0.04 -14.49 8.65
CA THR A 35 1.49 -14.50 8.59
C THR A 35 1.81 -15.07 7.23
N VAL A 36 1.58 -14.31 6.19
CA VAL A 36 2.30 -14.45 4.95
C VAL A 36 3.74 -14.40 5.43
N ASP A 37 4.50 -15.41 5.07
CA ASP A 37 5.94 -15.45 5.32
C ASP A 37 6.50 -14.22 4.57
N ASP A 38 6.53 -13.09 5.28
CA ASP A 38 6.91 -11.79 4.75
C ASP A 38 8.44 -11.67 4.90
N PRO A 39 9.21 -12.00 3.85
CA PRO A 39 10.65 -11.99 3.91
C PRO A 39 11.19 -10.57 4.11
N PHE A 40 10.50 -9.53 3.63
CA PHE A 40 10.90 -8.14 3.83
C PHE A 40 10.97 -7.78 5.31
N SER A 41 9.90 -8.05 6.08
CA SER A 41 9.89 -7.81 7.52
C SER A 41 10.95 -8.62 8.27
N LYS A 42 11.21 -9.85 7.84
CA LYS A 42 12.24 -10.71 8.41
C LYS A 42 13.65 -10.18 8.17
N ASP A 43 13.93 -9.73 6.97
CA ASP A 43 15.27 -9.27 6.58
C ASP A 43 15.58 -7.87 7.12
N THR A 44 14.56 -7.01 7.21
CA THR A 44 14.73 -5.58 7.56
C THR A 44 14.30 -5.25 8.98
N GLY A 45 13.43 -6.05 9.59
CA GLY A 45 12.77 -5.75 10.87
C GLY A 45 11.67 -4.68 10.78
N TYR A 46 11.32 -4.23 9.57
CA TYR A 46 10.17 -3.38 9.33
C TYR A 46 8.90 -4.22 9.21
N GLN A 47 7.76 -3.66 9.59
CA GLN A 47 6.46 -4.30 9.46
C GLN A 47 5.69 -3.64 8.33
N VAL A 48 5.01 -4.45 7.53
CA VAL A 48 4.04 -4.00 6.54
C VAL A 48 2.64 -4.25 7.09
N GLU A 49 1.91 -3.17 7.38
CA GLU A 49 0.55 -3.24 7.87
C GLU A 49 -0.41 -2.71 6.81
N MET A 50 -1.39 -3.52 6.44
CA MET A 50 -2.48 -3.13 5.56
C MET A 50 -3.60 -2.49 6.38
N VAL A 51 -3.93 -1.26 6.06
CA VAL A 51 -5.06 -0.54 6.65
C VAL A 51 -6.15 -0.41 5.61
N LYS A 52 -7.33 -0.92 5.90
CA LYS A 52 -8.53 -0.67 5.09
C LYS A 52 -9.09 0.66 5.52
N ASP A 53 -8.88 1.66 4.69
CA ASP A 53 -9.36 3.01 4.96
C ASP A 53 -10.69 3.29 4.25
N ARG A 54 -10.83 2.84 3.01
CA ARG A 54 -11.97 3.17 2.15
C ARG A 54 -12.56 1.95 1.45
N SER A 55 -13.86 1.99 1.23
CA SER A 55 -14.53 1.14 0.26
C SER A 55 -15.01 1.99 -0.91
N ASP A 56 -14.89 1.45 -2.12
CA ASP A 56 -15.53 2.03 -3.29
C ASP A 56 -17.06 1.94 -3.20
N ASP A 57 -17.77 2.55 -4.16
CA ASP A 57 -19.23 2.52 -4.24
C ASP A 57 -19.84 1.10 -4.31
N LYS A 58 -19.02 0.09 -4.57
CA LYS A 58 -19.39 -1.33 -4.60
C LYS A 58 -18.97 -2.09 -3.33
N GLY A 59 -18.45 -1.40 -2.33
CA GLY A 59 -17.99 -2.02 -1.08
C GLY A 59 -16.63 -2.70 -1.18
N GLN A 60 -15.84 -2.41 -2.22
CA GLN A 60 -14.50 -2.95 -2.36
C GLN A 60 -13.50 -2.03 -1.67
N ALA A 61 -12.63 -2.63 -0.89
CA ALA A 61 -11.65 -1.88 -0.13
C ALA A 61 -10.47 -1.46 -1.03
N VAL A 62 -10.19 -0.17 -1.01
CA VAL A 62 -8.86 0.36 -1.31
C VAL A 62 -8.06 0.27 -0.02
N CYS A 63 -6.85 -0.22 -0.08
CA CYS A 63 -6.02 -0.45 1.09
C CYS A 63 -4.88 0.56 1.13
N ASP A 64 -4.68 1.16 2.30
CA ASP A 64 -3.46 1.90 2.60
C ASP A 64 -2.48 0.95 3.30
N TYR A 65 -1.22 1.00 2.91
CA TYR A 65 -0.17 0.21 3.54
C TYR A 65 0.73 1.11 4.36
N LYS A 66 0.97 0.70 5.61
CA LYS A 66 1.97 1.31 6.48
C LYS A 66 3.18 0.40 6.54
N ILE A 67 4.35 0.93 6.19
CA ILE A 67 5.62 0.27 6.39
C ILE A 67 6.32 1.02 7.50
N PHE A 68 6.59 0.36 8.61
CA PHE A 68 7.17 1.05 9.77
C PHE A 68 8.18 0.19 10.51
N HIS A 69 9.13 0.89 11.14
CA HIS A 69 10.06 0.32 12.10
C HIS A 69 10.23 1.31 13.25
N LYS A 70 9.79 0.93 14.46
CA LYS A 70 9.81 1.79 15.66
C LYS A 70 9.08 3.12 15.47
N LYS A 71 9.79 4.16 15.01
CA LYS A 71 9.28 5.52 14.84
C LYS A 71 9.27 5.98 13.39
N ASP A 72 9.98 5.27 12.53
CA ASP A 72 10.12 5.61 11.13
C ASP A 72 9.12 4.80 10.32
N GLY A 73 8.57 5.40 9.29
CA GLY A 73 7.60 4.72 8.46
C GLY A 73 7.23 5.49 7.20
N LEU A 74 6.56 4.77 6.31
CA LEU A 74 5.92 5.33 5.14
C LEU A 74 4.44 4.98 5.18
N LEU A 75 3.55 5.92 4.80
CA LEU A 75 2.17 5.61 4.50
C LEU A 75 1.92 5.89 3.02
N MET A 76 1.67 4.84 2.27
CA MET A 76 1.21 4.91 0.88
C MET A 76 -0.30 4.83 0.85
N GLN A 77 -0.93 5.72 0.09
CA GLN A 77 -2.38 5.78 -0.06
C GLN A 77 -2.80 5.19 -1.40
N ASP A 78 -4.06 4.75 -1.45
CA ASP A 78 -4.70 4.20 -2.65
C ASP A 78 -3.92 3.00 -3.25
N VAL A 79 -3.44 2.12 -2.37
CA VAL A 79 -2.74 0.89 -2.76
C VAL A 79 -3.75 -0.18 -3.16
N TYR A 80 -3.49 -0.84 -4.29
CA TYR A 80 -4.33 -1.88 -4.84
C TYR A 80 -3.66 -3.25 -4.73
N GLY A 81 -4.40 -4.22 -4.22
CA GLY A 81 -3.91 -5.59 -4.03
C GLY A 81 -2.94 -5.76 -2.86
N ASP A 82 -2.29 -6.90 -2.82
CA ASP A 82 -1.31 -7.23 -1.80
C ASP A 82 0.09 -6.69 -2.15
N ALA A 83 0.92 -6.49 -1.14
CA ALA A 83 2.32 -6.19 -1.35
C ALA A 83 3.02 -7.37 -2.07
N MET A 84 3.95 -7.06 -2.95
CA MET A 84 4.84 -8.03 -3.57
C MET A 84 6.18 -8.03 -2.86
N TYR A 85 6.81 -9.19 -2.73
CA TYR A 85 8.10 -9.32 -2.08
C TYR A 85 9.09 -10.06 -2.98
N GLY A 86 10.34 -9.61 -3.02
CA GLY A 86 11.40 -10.27 -3.77
C GLY A 86 12.69 -9.45 -3.81
N ASP A 87 13.80 -10.11 -4.14
CA ASP A 87 15.10 -9.50 -4.39
C ASP A 87 15.12 -8.96 -5.83
N ILE A 88 14.79 -7.68 -5.99
CA ILE A 88 14.61 -7.10 -7.32
C ILE A 88 15.93 -6.59 -7.92
N ASP A 89 16.89 -6.19 -7.12
CA ASP A 89 18.17 -5.70 -7.58
C ASP A 89 19.29 -6.76 -7.56
N GLY A 90 19.04 -7.88 -6.87
CA GLY A 90 19.94 -9.03 -6.83
C GLY A 90 21.03 -8.89 -5.77
N ASP A 91 20.81 -8.10 -4.74
CA ASP A 91 21.73 -7.92 -3.61
C ASP A 91 21.59 -9.01 -2.54
N GLY A 92 20.59 -9.87 -2.66
CA GLY A 92 20.30 -11.00 -1.76
C GLY A 92 19.40 -10.63 -0.60
N LYS A 93 18.85 -9.41 -0.56
CA LYS A 93 17.85 -8.97 0.41
C LYS A 93 16.48 -8.89 -0.25
N CYS A 94 15.45 -8.71 0.55
CA CYS A 94 14.09 -8.69 0.06
C CYS A 94 13.54 -7.26 0.10
N GLU A 95 13.11 -6.74 -1.05
CA GLU A 95 12.33 -5.52 -1.17
C GLU A 95 10.84 -5.82 -1.10
N ALA A 96 10.05 -4.78 -0.80
CA ALA A 96 8.60 -4.78 -0.92
C ALA A 96 8.18 -3.87 -2.08
N ALA A 97 7.18 -4.29 -2.86
CA ALA A 97 6.59 -3.45 -3.88
C ALA A 97 5.08 -3.29 -3.70
N PHE A 98 4.59 -2.11 -4.01
CA PHE A 98 3.20 -1.71 -3.87
C PHE A 98 2.69 -1.14 -5.18
N VAL A 99 1.43 -1.39 -5.48
CA VAL A 99 0.78 -0.92 -6.70
C VAL A 99 -0.21 0.17 -6.36
N THR A 100 -0.09 1.30 -7.05
CA THR A 100 -1.04 2.41 -6.99
C THR A 100 -1.56 2.73 -8.38
N MET A 101 -2.54 3.62 -8.46
CA MET A 101 -3.03 4.15 -9.72
C MET A 101 -2.87 5.66 -9.72
N GLU A 102 -2.26 6.19 -10.77
CA GLU A 102 -2.00 7.62 -10.90
C GLU A 102 -2.32 8.15 -12.31
N GLY A 103 -2.61 9.43 -12.37
CA GLY A 103 -2.79 10.17 -13.60
C GLY A 103 -4.04 11.04 -13.59
N SER A 104 -4.00 12.14 -14.34
CA SER A 104 -5.13 13.07 -14.51
C SER A 104 -5.79 12.98 -15.90
N GLY A 105 -5.18 12.29 -16.83
CA GLY A 105 -5.69 12.03 -18.17
C GLY A 105 -5.67 10.52 -18.44
N ILE A 106 -4.50 9.98 -18.72
CA ILE A 106 -4.28 8.54 -18.76
C ILE A 106 -4.12 8.05 -17.32
N GLN A 107 -5.02 7.16 -16.88
CA GLN A 107 -4.92 6.50 -15.58
C GLN A 107 -4.05 5.26 -15.74
N ARG A 108 -2.93 5.24 -15.04
CA ARG A 108 -1.89 4.22 -15.19
C ARG A 108 -1.54 3.55 -13.88
N MET A 109 -1.10 2.32 -13.96
CA MET A 109 -0.54 1.60 -12.80
C MET A 109 0.87 2.09 -12.53
N CYS A 110 1.12 2.40 -11.26
CA CYS A 110 2.42 2.79 -10.75
C CYS A 110 2.88 1.75 -9.75
N VAL A 111 4.13 1.33 -9.83
CA VAL A 111 4.74 0.41 -8.88
C VAL A 111 5.80 1.15 -8.09
N TYR A 112 5.65 1.13 -6.77
CA TYR A 112 6.63 1.64 -5.83
C TYR A 112 7.40 0.47 -5.24
N VAL A 113 8.72 0.51 -5.33
CA VAL A 113 9.61 -0.44 -4.65
C VAL A 113 10.19 0.23 -3.42
N VAL A 114 10.12 -0.46 -2.30
CA VAL A 114 10.65 0.00 -1.02
C VAL A 114 11.81 -0.87 -0.63
N ASP A 115 12.94 -0.23 -0.46
CA ASP A 115 14.15 -0.78 0.11
C ASP A 115 14.29 -0.31 1.56
N ALA A 116 14.80 -1.16 2.42
CA ALA A 116 14.95 -0.88 3.83
C ALA A 116 16.34 -1.19 4.36
N ASP A 117 17.34 -1.16 3.51
CA ASP A 117 18.71 -1.54 3.86
C ASP A 117 19.28 -0.69 5.02
N LYS A 118 18.96 0.58 5.09
CA LYS A 118 19.41 1.50 6.15
C LYS A 118 18.26 2.19 6.85
N GLU A 119 17.28 2.60 6.12
CA GLU A 119 16.02 3.20 6.57
C GLU A 119 14.94 2.94 5.53
N VAL A 120 13.69 2.87 5.95
CA VAL A 120 12.56 2.69 5.03
C VAL A 120 12.52 3.85 4.03
N ALA A 121 12.67 3.53 2.75
CA ALA A 121 12.69 4.48 1.65
C ALA A 121 12.10 3.87 0.38
N VAL A 122 11.42 4.68 -0.42
CA VAL A 122 11.13 4.30 -1.80
C VAL A 122 12.45 4.31 -2.57
N SER A 123 12.78 3.20 -3.21
CA SER A 123 13.99 3.06 -4.02
C SER A 123 13.72 3.21 -5.52
N LYS A 124 12.51 2.85 -5.96
CA LYS A 124 12.08 2.99 -7.35
C LYS A 124 10.62 3.34 -7.45
N LYS A 125 10.25 4.09 -8.48
CA LYS A 125 8.88 4.25 -8.96
C LYS A 125 8.84 3.99 -10.46
N LEU A 126 7.95 3.10 -10.87
CA LEU A 126 7.79 2.66 -12.25
C LEU A 126 6.36 2.96 -12.70
N ASP A 127 6.20 3.85 -13.67
CA ASP A 127 4.92 4.19 -14.26
C ASP A 127 4.73 3.39 -15.55
N VAL A 128 3.78 2.47 -15.58
CA VAL A 128 3.41 1.74 -16.82
C VAL A 128 2.43 2.59 -17.61
N MET A 129 2.88 3.14 -18.72
CA MET A 129 2.13 4.07 -19.58
C MET A 129 1.11 3.33 -20.44
N TYR A 130 0.11 2.78 -19.79
CA TYR A 130 -1.03 2.11 -20.38
C TYR A 130 -2.29 2.58 -19.65
N ASP A 131 -3.32 3.01 -20.39
CA ASP A 131 -4.56 3.46 -19.76
C ASP A 131 -5.30 2.26 -19.17
N ILE A 132 -5.50 2.26 -17.86
CA ILE A 132 -6.17 1.14 -17.20
C ILE A 132 -7.60 0.96 -17.68
N PHE A 133 -8.26 2.01 -18.17
CA PHE A 133 -9.59 1.94 -18.72
C PHE A 133 -9.68 1.31 -20.12
N ASP A 134 -8.52 1.09 -20.78
CA ASP A 134 -8.44 0.27 -22.00
C ASP A 134 -8.57 -1.24 -21.71
N ILE A 135 -8.42 -1.64 -20.42
CA ILE A 135 -8.62 -3.02 -20.00
C ILE A 135 -10.12 -3.34 -20.04
N LYS A 136 -10.46 -4.42 -20.72
CA LYS A 136 -11.86 -4.86 -20.84
C LYS A 136 -12.49 -5.11 -19.46
N GLY A 137 -13.61 -4.45 -19.21
CA GLY A 137 -14.41 -4.62 -18.00
C GLY A 137 -14.12 -3.58 -16.91
N ILE A 138 -13.05 -2.79 -17.04
CA ILE A 138 -12.78 -1.66 -16.14
C ILE A 138 -13.50 -0.42 -16.69
N LYS A 139 -14.32 0.22 -15.86
CA LYS A 139 -15.03 1.46 -16.18
C LYS A 139 -14.77 2.54 -15.14
N ASN A 140 -14.37 2.15 -13.94
CA ASN A 140 -14.04 3.05 -12.84
C ASN A 140 -13.03 2.38 -11.90
N ALA A 141 -12.46 3.14 -10.98
CA ALA A 141 -11.48 2.64 -10.03
C ALA A 141 -11.96 1.43 -9.21
N GLY A 142 -13.25 1.37 -8.91
CA GLY A 142 -13.85 0.26 -8.20
C GLY A 142 -13.86 -1.08 -8.96
N ASP A 143 -13.60 -1.07 -10.25
CA ASP A 143 -13.50 -2.30 -11.05
C ASP A 143 -12.07 -2.91 -11.01
N ILE A 144 -11.09 -2.17 -10.51
CA ILE A 144 -9.68 -2.57 -10.51
C ILE A 144 -9.44 -3.65 -9.48
N ARG A 145 -8.77 -4.73 -9.91
CA ARG A 145 -8.32 -5.84 -9.07
C ARG A 145 -6.88 -6.16 -9.43
N VAL A 146 -5.98 -5.95 -8.50
CA VAL A 146 -4.57 -6.36 -8.63
C VAL A 146 -4.40 -7.67 -7.89
N THR A 147 -3.98 -8.71 -8.60
CA THR A 147 -3.78 -10.06 -8.10
C THR A 147 -2.52 -10.68 -8.70
N ASN A 148 -2.11 -11.84 -8.16
CA ASN A 148 -1.00 -12.61 -8.69
C ASN A 148 0.30 -11.81 -8.84
N GLY A 149 0.50 -10.83 -7.95
CA GLY A 149 1.72 -10.03 -7.93
C GLY A 149 2.94 -10.88 -7.57
N GLN A 150 4.00 -10.74 -8.37
CA GLN A 150 5.29 -11.40 -8.15
C GLN A 150 6.41 -10.43 -8.47
N MET A 151 7.45 -10.47 -7.64
CA MET A 151 8.68 -9.72 -7.84
C MET A 151 9.87 -10.68 -7.84
N LYS A 152 10.72 -10.55 -8.82
CA LYS A 152 11.96 -11.32 -8.98
C LYS A 152 13.05 -10.37 -9.43
N LYS A 153 14.29 -10.86 -9.49
CA LYS A 153 15.41 -10.06 -10.00
C LYS A 153 15.07 -9.45 -11.35
N ASN A 154 15.09 -8.11 -11.39
CA ASN A 154 14.81 -7.28 -12.56
C ASN A 154 13.41 -7.46 -13.18
N GLU A 155 12.48 -8.10 -12.52
CA GLU A 155 11.16 -8.39 -13.10
C GLU A 155 10.04 -8.23 -12.07
N ILE A 156 8.98 -7.54 -12.47
CA ILE A 156 7.72 -7.45 -11.73
C ILE A 156 6.59 -7.93 -12.64
N GLN A 157 5.76 -8.81 -12.13
CA GLN A 157 4.55 -9.29 -12.81
C GLN A 157 3.33 -9.13 -11.91
N MET A 158 2.18 -8.82 -12.50
CA MET A 158 0.89 -8.77 -11.81
C MET A 158 -0.25 -8.94 -12.79
N GLU A 159 -1.42 -9.26 -12.28
CA GLU A 159 -2.66 -9.22 -13.04
C GLU A 159 -3.53 -8.06 -12.56
N VAL A 160 -4.03 -7.27 -13.49
CA VAL A 160 -4.96 -6.18 -13.20
C VAL A 160 -6.28 -6.47 -13.90
N SER A 161 -7.28 -6.90 -13.12
CA SER A 161 -8.59 -7.31 -13.60
C SER A 161 -8.54 -8.33 -14.75
N GLY A 162 -7.54 -9.23 -14.69
CA GLY A 162 -7.29 -10.27 -15.68
C GLY A 162 -6.31 -9.92 -16.80
N ALA A 163 -5.93 -8.65 -16.97
CA ALA A 163 -4.85 -8.26 -17.86
C ALA A 163 -3.48 -8.51 -17.21
N LYS A 164 -2.55 -9.09 -17.94
CA LYS A 164 -1.22 -9.44 -17.45
C LYS A 164 -0.24 -8.31 -17.68
N TYR A 165 0.24 -7.73 -16.59
CA TYR A 165 1.30 -6.72 -16.58
C TYR A 165 2.65 -7.40 -16.34
N LYS A 166 3.63 -7.00 -17.12
CA LYS A 166 5.03 -7.37 -16.91
C LYS A 166 5.90 -6.13 -17.05
N VAL A 167 6.82 -5.93 -16.13
CA VAL A 167 7.85 -4.88 -16.17
C VAL A 167 9.21 -5.55 -16.01
N GLU A 168 10.13 -5.27 -16.89
CA GLU A 168 11.52 -5.74 -16.88
C GLU A 168 12.44 -4.53 -16.77
N MET A 169 13.36 -4.58 -15.82
CA MET A 169 14.38 -3.53 -15.64
C MET A 169 15.67 -3.95 -16.32
N GLU A 170 16.22 -3.04 -17.07
CA GLU A 170 17.49 -3.21 -17.76
C GLU A 170 18.68 -2.79 -16.88
N ALA A 171 19.86 -3.28 -17.21
CA ALA A 171 21.08 -3.01 -16.45
C ALA A 171 21.50 -1.52 -16.45
N ASP A 172 21.00 -0.72 -17.39
CA ASP A 172 21.23 0.73 -17.48
C ASP A 172 20.22 1.55 -16.66
N GLY A 173 19.30 0.89 -15.93
CA GLY A 173 18.27 1.53 -15.11
C GLY A 173 16.99 1.90 -15.87
N THR A 174 16.93 1.65 -17.17
CA THR A 174 15.67 1.76 -17.93
C THR A 174 14.74 0.59 -17.63
N ALA A 175 13.48 0.72 -18.02
CA ALA A 175 12.52 -0.36 -17.88
C ALA A 175 11.66 -0.48 -19.13
N ALA A 176 11.30 -1.73 -19.47
CA ALA A 176 10.36 -2.07 -20.51
C ALA A 176 9.13 -2.74 -19.90
N GLY A 177 7.99 -2.63 -20.54
CA GLY A 177 6.76 -3.22 -20.04
C GLY A 177 5.89 -3.83 -21.14
N THR A 178 5.03 -4.74 -20.72
CA THR A 178 3.94 -5.25 -21.56
C THR A 178 2.66 -5.37 -20.76
N VAL A 179 1.53 -5.17 -21.47
CA VAL A 179 0.18 -5.45 -20.96
C VAL A 179 -0.48 -6.42 -21.94
N ASP A 180 -0.82 -7.62 -21.48
CA ASP A 180 -1.30 -8.74 -22.34
C ASP A 180 -0.39 -9.02 -23.54
N GLY A 181 0.92 -8.83 -23.38
CA GLY A 181 1.93 -9.01 -24.43
C GLY A 181 2.04 -7.85 -25.41
N VAL A 182 1.24 -6.79 -25.25
CA VAL A 182 1.38 -5.55 -26.02
C VAL A 182 2.40 -4.65 -25.31
N GLU A 183 3.36 -4.12 -26.08
CA GLU A 183 4.38 -3.23 -25.54
C GLU A 183 3.75 -1.99 -24.89
N ALA A 184 4.18 -1.67 -23.68
CA ALA A 184 3.82 -0.49 -22.94
C ALA A 184 5.10 0.24 -22.50
N LYS A 185 5.14 1.54 -22.74
CA LYS A 185 6.26 2.38 -22.26
C LYS A 185 6.25 2.38 -20.74
N VAL A 186 7.42 2.18 -20.13
CA VAL A 186 7.62 2.35 -18.69
C VAL A 186 8.49 3.60 -18.46
N ILE A 187 8.07 4.41 -17.50
CA ILE A 187 8.82 5.58 -17.05
C ILE A 187 9.35 5.29 -15.66
N THR A 188 10.66 5.34 -15.50
CA THR A 188 11.31 5.26 -14.19
C THR A 188 11.49 6.66 -13.64
N ALA A 189 11.04 6.91 -12.42
CA ALA A 189 11.27 8.18 -11.75
C ALA A 189 12.76 8.41 -11.48
N SER A 190 13.18 9.67 -11.54
CA SER A 190 14.56 10.06 -11.18
C SER A 190 14.80 9.92 -9.68
N ASP A 191 16.07 9.85 -9.27
CA ASP A 191 16.46 9.76 -7.85
C ASP A 191 15.90 10.93 -7.01
N ILE A 192 15.84 12.13 -7.57
CA ILE A 192 15.27 13.31 -6.90
C ILE A 192 13.76 13.13 -6.69
N GLU A 193 13.04 12.63 -7.68
CA GLU A 193 11.61 12.33 -7.54
C GLU A 193 11.37 11.26 -6.50
N VAL A 194 12.15 10.19 -6.50
CA VAL A 194 12.07 9.10 -5.52
C VAL A 194 12.33 9.62 -4.10
N GLN A 195 13.33 10.47 -3.91
CA GLN A 195 13.60 11.10 -2.62
C GLN A 195 12.42 11.96 -2.16
N ASN A 196 11.87 12.81 -3.02
CA ASN A 196 10.71 13.64 -2.69
C ASN A 196 9.47 12.81 -2.34
N ILE A 197 9.26 11.70 -3.04
CA ILE A 197 8.18 10.73 -2.76
C ILE A 197 8.37 10.13 -1.36
N THR A 198 9.58 9.68 -1.04
CA THR A 198 9.93 9.13 0.27
C THR A 198 9.63 10.13 1.39
N GLU A 199 10.10 11.37 1.25
CA GLU A 199 9.85 12.43 2.23
C GLU A 199 8.37 12.73 2.41
N ASN A 200 7.61 12.73 1.31
CA ASN A 200 6.17 12.94 1.36
C ASN A 200 5.44 11.80 2.11
N PHE A 201 5.76 10.54 1.83
CA PHE A 201 5.15 9.40 2.51
C PHE A 201 5.53 9.34 4.00
N LYS A 202 6.77 9.70 4.36
CA LYS A 202 7.19 9.84 5.76
C LYS A 202 6.38 10.93 6.46
N ARG A 203 6.21 12.09 5.83
CA ARG A 203 5.42 13.20 6.38
C ARG A 203 3.95 12.81 6.62
N ILE A 204 3.33 12.13 5.65
CA ILE A 204 1.95 11.65 5.80
C ILE A 204 1.86 10.66 6.97
N PHE A 205 2.82 9.74 7.11
CA PHE A 205 2.87 8.80 8.22
C PHE A 205 2.99 9.52 9.58
N GLU A 206 3.84 10.53 9.69
CA GLU A 206 3.99 11.33 10.91
C GLU A 206 2.72 12.11 11.27
N GLU A 207 2.02 12.65 10.27
CA GLU A 207 0.75 13.35 10.46
C GLU A 207 -0.32 12.41 11.02
N GLU A 208 -0.46 11.21 10.45
CA GLU A 208 -1.37 10.17 10.94
C GLU A 208 -1.06 9.74 12.39
N LEU A 209 0.21 9.60 12.74
CA LEU A 209 0.63 9.29 14.12
C LEU A 209 0.28 10.41 15.12
N ARG A 210 0.17 11.67 14.67
CA ARG A 210 -0.23 12.80 15.51
C ARG A 210 -1.73 12.87 15.74
N ILE A 211 -2.51 12.52 14.72
CA ILE A 211 -3.99 12.55 14.78
C ILE A 211 -4.52 11.40 15.64
N GLY A 212 -3.83 10.27 15.67
CA GLY A 212 -4.21 9.08 16.46
C GLY A 212 -3.92 9.16 17.97
N LYS A 213 -3.35 10.27 18.43
CA LYS A 213 -3.12 10.57 19.86
C LYS A 213 -4.17 11.52 20.40
#